data_88d90495c094400a916592fdc42a8a96
#
_entry.id   88d90495c094400a916592fdc42a8a96
#
_cell.length_a   1.000
_cell.length_b   1.000
_cell.length_c   1.000
_cell.angle_alpha   90.00
_cell.angle_beta   90.00
_cell.angle_gamma   90.00
#
_symmetry.space_group_name_H-M   'P 1'
#
loop_
_entity.id
_entity.type
_entity.pdbx_description
1 polymer ?
#
loop_
_entity_poly.entity_id
_entity_poly.type
_entity_poly.pdbx_seq_one_letter_code
_entity_poly.pdbx_strand_id
1 'polypeptide(L)'
;TVSLGPFRINLSKSGLGISAGVKGFRVGTGPKGHYIHAGINGVYYRKTLGGHGRKAKAAPAEGATDYTSEIAKIAPNEKLPTYMTEDGVLMRRIVSAEAEVLVSESHSEALRSLNEARERASYTLVLCVAAGVGLAFALASQNVAIIGLFAVLSVAAFTVGKMIDLPRRNVVFAYTLEPVAEERYKTLVDTIDRIANARKIWFVKAKGDITNLHAWKKNAGASALVDNTETSVAYALPKGIASNVTPPMIAIDARNCYFFPDCVLIEENKRFGAVRYETIRTAVRDQRMIVDTAPSDATIVGQTWKYVNKKGGPDRRFKDNRILPVCLFEEIAMVSEGGFKALLQVSKHGISGDYGTAVTALGSVTKELKGAEPLVITKDA
;
A
#
# COMPACT_ATOMS: atom_id res chain seq x y z
N THR A 1 -38.07 -5.89 18.39
CA THR A 1 -36.86 -5.20 18.88
C THR A 1 -37.27 -4.14 19.89
N VAL A 2 -36.72 -4.20 21.08
CA VAL A 2 -36.91 -3.18 22.14
C VAL A 2 -35.56 -2.49 22.33
N SER A 3 -35.55 -1.15 22.32
CA SER A 3 -34.35 -0.33 22.53
C SER A 3 -34.48 0.45 23.84
N LEU A 4 -33.50 0.31 24.71
CA LEU A 4 -33.35 0.98 26.00
C LEU A 4 -31.99 1.69 26.04
N GLY A 5 -31.97 2.93 25.56
CA GLY A 5 -30.74 3.70 25.46
C GLY A 5 -29.65 3.00 24.58
N PRO A 6 -28.45 2.72 25.12
CA PRO A 6 -27.38 2.05 24.38
C PRO A 6 -27.67 0.55 24.13
N PHE A 7 -28.67 -0.03 24.82
CA PHE A 7 -29.00 -1.46 24.72
C PHE A 7 -30.10 -1.72 23.73
N ARG A 8 -30.03 -2.82 22.99
CA ARG A 8 -31.09 -3.30 22.09
C ARG A 8 -31.28 -4.81 22.25
N ILE A 9 -32.53 -5.20 22.48
CA ILE A 9 -32.93 -6.60 22.60
C ILE A 9 -33.74 -6.95 21.36
N ASN A 10 -33.37 -7.99 20.67
CA ASN A 10 -34.07 -8.55 19.51
C ASN A 10 -34.58 -9.94 19.84
N LEU A 11 -35.89 -10.12 19.72
CA LEU A 11 -36.52 -11.43 19.77
C LEU A 11 -36.88 -11.86 18.34
N SER A 12 -36.40 -13.01 17.91
CA SER A 12 -36.72 -13.60 16.62
C SER A 12 -37.06 -15.08 16.73
N LYS A 13 -37.62 -15.67 15.68
CA LYS A 13 -37.92 -17.12 15.64
C LYS A 13 -36.69 -18.00 15.86
N SER A 14 -35.47 -17.48 15.69
CA SER A 14 -34.21 -18.17 15.93
C SER A 14 -33.59 -17.93 17.31
N GLY A 15 -34.25 -17.15 18.19
CA GLY A 15 -33.86 -16.89 19.58
C GLY A 15 -33.65 -15.42 19.94
N LEU A 16 -33.18 -15.20 21.18
CA LEU A 16 -32.93 -13.89 21.78
C LEU A 16 -31.57 -13.37 21.41
N GLY A 17 -31.46 -12.11 20.94
CA GLY A 17 -30.22 -11.41 20.71
C GLY A 17 -30.17 -10.13 21.54
N ILE A 18 -29.03 -9.90 22.21
CA ILE A 18 -28.77 -8.69 23.00
C ILE A 18 -27.59 -7.95 22.39
N SER A 19 -27.69 -6.64 22.22
CA SER A 19 -26.57 -5.83 21.76
C SER A 19 -26.51 -4.51 22.52
N ALA A 20 -25.27 -4.03 22.74
CA ALA A 20 -24.97 -2.75 23.36
C ALA A 20 -24.05 -1.95 22.45
N GLY A 21 -24.24 -0.62 22.38
CA GLY A 21 -23.39 0.23 21.60
C GLY A 21 -23.94 1.62 21.34
N VAL A 22 -23.07 2.50 20.85
CA VAL A 22 -23.36 3.86 20.45
C VAL A 22 -23.52 3.97 18.93
N LYS A 23 -23.89 5.16 18.42
CA LYS A 23 -24.00 5.41 16.98
C LYS A 23 -22.62 5.15 16.32
N GLY A 24 -22.57 4.19 15.40
CA GLY A 24 -21.35 3.79 14.71
C GLY A 24 -20.63 2.55 15.27
N PHE A 25 -20.86 2.13 16.52
CA PHE A 25 -20.21 0.95 17.10
C PHE A 25 -21.16 0.16 18.00
N ARG A 26 -21.28 -1.14 17.77
CA ARG A 26 -22.18 -2.03 18.53
C ARG A 26 -21.61 -3.43 18.68
N VAL A 27 -21.66 -3.96 19.87
CA VAL A 27 -21.33 -5.34 20.20
C VAL A 27 -22.58 -6.09 20.59
N GLY A 28 -22.76 -7.31 20.13
CA GLY A 28 -23.94 -8.09 20.46
C GLY A 28 -23.70 -9.59 20.50
N THR A 29 -24.62 -10.29 21.15
CA THR A 29 -24.71 -11.73 21.18
C THR A 29 -26.08 -12.19 20.74
N GLY A 30 -26.14 -13.30 20.03
CA GLY A 30 -27.38 -13.86 19.53
C GLY A 30 -27.26 -15.35 19.23
N PRO A 31 -28.31 -16.01 18.73
CA PRO A 31 -28.34 -17.46 18.48
C PRO A 31 -27.25 -17.96 17.50
N LYS A 32 -26.62 -17.05 16.74
CA LYS A 32 -25.55 -17.33 15.76
C LYS A 32 -24.16 -16.96 16.26
N GLY A 33 -24.00 -16.66 17.59
CA GLY A 33 -22.74 -16.27 18.21
C GLY A 33 -22.64 -14.77 18.52
N HIS A 34 -21.43 -14.37 18.96
CA HIS A 34 -21.13 -12.97 19.28
C HIS A 34 -20.75 -12.21 18.01
N TYR A 35 -21.12 -10.93 17.94
CA TYR A 35 -20.76 -10.09 16.80
C TYR A 35 -20.39 -8.67 17.22
N ILE A 36 -19.50 -8.07 16.44
CA ILE A 36 -19.15 -6.66 16.51
C ILE A 36 -19.63 -5.99 15.23
N HIS A 37 -20.30 -4.86 15.37
CA HIS A 37 -20.74 -4.04 14.25
C HIS A 37 -20.18 -2.64 14.41
N ALA A 38 -19.37 -2.18 13.45
CA ALA A 38 -18.82 -0.84 13.40
C ALA A 38 -19.18 -0.20 12.06
N GLY A 39 -19.54 1.10 12.06
CA GLY A 39 -19.86 1.82 10.83
C GLY A 39 -19.74 3.32 11.02
N ILE A 40 -19.01 4.00 10.11
CA ILE A 40 -18.87 5.45 10.03
C ILE A 40 -19.03 5.83 8.56
N ASN A 41 -19.88 6.84 8.29
CA ASN A 41 -20.09 7.44 6.96
C ASN A 41 -20.40 6.46 5.82
N GLY A 42 -21.28 5.46 6.08
CA GLY A 42 -21.71 4.52 5.04
C GLY A 42 -20.89 3.26 4.89
N VAL A 43 -19.75 3.16 5.58
CA VAL A 43 -18.96 1.93 5.67
C VAL A 43 -19.34 1.15 6.92
N TYR A 44 -19.80 -0.10 6.76
CA TYR A 44 -20.23 -0.96 7.87
C TYR A 44 -19.33 -2.18 7.98
N TYR A 45 -18.76 -2.39 9.15
CA TYR A 45 -17.99 -3.57 9.51
C TYR A 45 -18.76 -4.42 10.50
N ARG A 46 -18.92 -5.72 10.23
CA ARG A 46 -19.53 -6.69 11.14
C ARG A 46 -18.67 -7.95 11.21
N LYS A 47 -18.16 -8.28 12.39
CA LYS A 47 -17.43 -9.51 12.67
C LYS A 47 -18.19 -10.40 13.64
N THR A 48 -18.41 -11.66 13.27
CA THR A 48 -18.99 -12.69 14.16
C THR A 48 -17.85 -13.47 14.80
N LEU A 49 -17.85 -13.53 16.14
CA LEU A 49 -16.86 -14.24 16.93
C LEU A 49 -17.50 -15.58 17.39
N GLY A 50 -17.17 -16.68 16.69
CA GLY A 50 -17.56 -18.04 17.04
C GLY A 50 -18.97 -18.46 16.60
N GLY A 51 -19.03 -19.46 15.72
CA GLY A 51 -20.25 -20.17 15.32
C GLY A 51 -19.91 -21.34 14.41
N HIS A 52 -20.42 -22.54 14.70
CA HIS A 52 -20.19 -23.76 13.93
C HIS A 52 -20.82 -23.65 12.54
N GLY A 53 -20.02 -23.61 11.47
CA GLY A 53 -20.47 -23.50 10.07
C GLY A 53 -20.87 -24.86 9.49
N ARG A 54 -22.08 -24.97 8.95
CA ARG A 54 -22.47 -26.06 8.03
C ARG A 54 -21.79 -25.88 6.67
N LYS A 55 -21.14 -26.94 6.20
CA LYS A 55 -20.55 -27.01 4.85
C LYS A 55 -21.64 -26.86 3.78
N ALA A 56 -21.55 -25.82 2.95
CA ALA A 56 -22.38 -25.65 1.78
C ALA A 56 -21.68 -26.24 0.54
N LYS A 57 -22.47 -26.96 -0.29
CA LYS A 57 -22.05 -27.60 -1.54
C LYS A 57 -21.77 -26.51 -2.59
N ALA A 58 -20.58 -26.53 -3.20
CA ALA A 58 -20.15 -25.57 -4.20
C ALA A 58 -20.95 -25.66 -5.50
N ALA A 59 -21.28 -24.52 -6.10
CA ALA A 59 -21.76 -24.42 -7.47
C ALA A 59 -20.56 -24.23 -8.42
N PRO A 60 -20.59 -24.78 -9.65
CA PRO A 60 -19.47 -24.67 -10.57
C PRO A 60 -19.32 -23.23 -11.09
N ALA A 61 -18.12 -22.68 -10.97
CA ALA A 61 -17.72 -21.42 -11.56
C ALA A 61 -17.11 -21.68 -12.94
N GLU A 62 -17.81 -21.31 -14.00
CA GLU A 62 -17.19 -21.16 -15.31
C GLU A 62 -16.42 -19.84 -15.36
N GLY A 63 -15.10 -19.91 -15.59
CA GLY A 63 -14.27 -18.78 -15.95
C GLY A 63 -13.55 -18.02 -14.83
N ALA A 64 -13.37 -18.59 -13.64
CA ALA A 64 -12.47 -18.02 -12.64
C ALA A 64 -11.01 -18.20 -13.07
N THR A 65 -10.41 -17.20 -13.70
CA THR A 65 -8.96 -17.17 -13.93
C THR A 65 -8.28 -17.06 -12.57
N ASP A 66 -7.64 -18.12 -12.12
CA ASP A 66 -6.96 -18.20 -10.83
C ASP A 66 -5.90 -17.08 -10.74
N TYR A 67 -6.23 -16.07 -9.94
CA TYR A 67 -5.36 -14.91 -9.72
C TYR A 67 -4.03 -15.27 -9.06
N THR A 68 -4.02 -16.28 -8.21
CA THR A 68 -2.81 -16.89 -7.67
C THR A 68 -1.91 -17.39 -8.79
N SER A 69 -2.46 -17.62 -9.99
CA SER A 69 -1.68 -18.14 -11.11
C SER A 69 -0.63 -17.17 -11.62
N GLU A 70 -0.84 -15.83 -11.55
CA GLU A 70 0.19 -14.89 -12.06
C GLU A 70 1.31 -14.70 -11.04
N ILE A 71 0.98 -14.43 -9.78
CA ILE A 71 2.00 -14.42 -8.72
C ILE A 71 2.58 -15.82 -8.53
N ALA A 72 1.77 -16.88 -8.63
CA ALA A 72 2.24 -18.26 -8.56
C ALA A 72 3.04 -18.69 -9.80
N LYS A 73 2.82 -18.13 -10.98
CA LYS A 73 3.69 -18.32 -12.16
C LYS A 73 5.04 -17.62 -11.99
N ILE A 74 5.03 -16.46 -11.32
CA ILE A 74 6.23 -15.66 -11.06
C ILE A 74 6.97 -16.16 -9.80
N ALA A 75 6.23 -16.66 -8.78
CA ALA A 75 6.76 -17.21 -7.52
C ALA A 75 6.03 -18.51 -7.12
N PRO A 76 6.29 -19.64 -7.78
CA PRO A 76 5.47 -20.86 -7.71
C PRO A 76 5.45 -21.57 -6.35
N ASN A 77 6.40 -21.34 -5.46
CA ASN A 77 6.58 -22.10 -4.21
C ASN A 77 6.14 -21.36 -2.94
N GLU A 78 5.48 -20.21 -3.05
CA GLU A 78 5.22 -19.37 -1.90
C GLU A 78 3.77 -19.43 -1.41
N LYS A 79 3.59 -19.80 -0.13
CA LYS A 79 2.28 -19.78 0.55
C LYS A 79 1.97 -18.36 1.02
N LEU A 80 1.05 -17.68 0.32
CA LEU A 80 0.56 -16.38 0.73
C LEU A 80 -0.30 -16.50 2.00
N PRO A 81 -0.18 -15.56 2.97
CA PRO A 81 -1.06 -15.53 4.15
C PRO A 81 -2.52 -15.38 3.72
N THR A 82 -3.40 -16.14 4.35
CA THR A 82 -4.82 -16.17 4.01
C THR A 82 -5.71 -15.82 5.20
N TYR A 83 -6.86 -15.23 4.92
CA TYR A 83 -7.93 -15.02 5.88
C TYR A 83 -9.30 -15.22 5.24
N MET A 84 -10.32 -15.53 6.04
CA MET A 84 -11.68 -15.74 5.57
C MET A 84 -12.52 -14.49 5.84
N THR A 85 -13.24 -14.02 4.82
CA THR A 85 -14.22 -12.92 5.00
C THR A 85 -15.49 -13.44 5.70
N GLU A 86 -16.35 -12.52 6.16
CA GLU A 86 -17.65 -12.87 6.76
C GLU A 86 -18.55 -13.66 5.78
N ASP A 87 -18.44 -13.40 4.51
CA ASP A 87 -19.21 -14.05 3.45
C ASP A 87 -18.58 -15.38 2.99
N GLY A 88 -17.53 -15.85 3.68
CA GLY A 88 -16.86 -17.13 3.42
C GLY A 88 -15.98 -17.12 2.15
N VAL A 89 -15.43 -15.98 1.78
CA VAL A 89 -14.44 -15.85 0.71
C VAL A 89 -13.05 -15.97 1.32
N LEU A 90 -12.23 -16.89 0.80
CA LEU A 90 -10.83 -17.03 1.19
C LEU A 90 -9.99 -15.96 0.49
N MET A 91 -9.54 -14.97 1.24
CA MET A 91 -8.67 -13.90 0.78
C MET A 91 -7.20 -14.27 0.96
N ARG A 92 -6.39 -14.04 -0.06
CA ARG A 92 -4.93 -14.22 -0.04
C ARG A 92 -4.27 -12.85 0.00
N ARG A 93 -3.48 -12.59 1.04
CA ARG A 93 -2.75 -11.32 1.21
C ARG A 93 -1.53 -11.28 0.32
N ILE A 94 -1.30 -10.16 -0.30
CA ILE A 94 -0.06 -9.86 -1.01
C ILE A 94 0.87 -9.18 -0.01
N VAL A 95 1.76 -9.98 0.60
CA VAL A 95 2.72 -9.50 1.60
C VAL A 95 4.11 -9.57 1.01
N SER A 96 4.76 -8.42 0.91
CA SER A 96 6.18 -8.32 0.54
C SER A 96 7.05 -8.58 1.77
N ALA A 97 8.27 -9.09 1.58
CA ALA A 97 9.25 -9.19 2.65
C ALA A 97 9.54 -7.81 3.25
N GLU A 98 9.96 -7.76 4.51
CA GLU A 98 10.34 -6.51 5.18
C GLU A 98 11.53 -5.84 4.47
N ALA A 99 11.58 -4.50 4.50
CA ALA A 99 12.64 -3.75 3.82
C ALA A 99 14.05 -4.19 4.25
N GLU A 100 14.23 -4.58 5.52
CA GLU A 100 15.51 -5.05 6.06
C GLU A 100 15.98 -6.39 5.43
N VAL A 101 15.07 -7.21 4.96
CA VAL A 101 15.37 -8.49 4.30
C VAL A 101 15.66 -8.28 2.81
N LEU A 102 15.15 -7.19 2.24
CA LEU A 102 15.33 -6.83 0.84
C LEU A 102 16.70 -6.17 0.63
N VAL A 103 17.78 -6.91 0.94
CA VAL A 103 19.15 -6.42 0.79
C VAL A 103 19.79 -7.07 -0.43
N SER A 104 20.15 -6.26 -1.41
CA SER A 104 20.99 -6.66 -2.51
C SER A 104 22.46 -6.63 -2.05
N GLU A 105 23.25 -7.66 -2.36
CA GLU A 105 24.68 -7.71 -1.99
C GLU A 105 25.46 -6.48 -2.47
N SER A 106 25.14 -5.96 -3.67
CA SER A 106 25.80 -4.79 -4.24
C SER A 106 25.43 -3.46 -3.55
N HIS A 107 24.34 -3.40 -2.82
CA HIS A 107 23.88 -2.19 -2.11
C HIS A 107 23.94 -2.33 -0.58
N SER A 108 24.49 -3.44 -0.08
CA SER A 108 24.50 -3.77 1.35
C SER A 108 25.22 -2.72 2.19
N GLU A 109 26.36 -2.21 1.73
CA GLU A 109 27.14 -1.18 2.44
C GLU A 109 26.44 0.19 2.40
N ALA A 110 25.90 0.58 1.24
CA ALA A 110 25.12 1.81 1.08
C ALA A 110 23.85 1.80 1.94
N LEU A 111 23.13 0.68 1.95
CA LEU A 111 21.93 0.49 2.79
C LEU A 111 22.27 0.50 4.28
N ARG A 112 23.38 -0.14 4.67
CA ARG A 112 23.85 -0.13 6.04
C ARG A 112 24.17 1.28 6.50
N SER A 113 24.97 2.02 5.72
CA SER A 113 25.32 3.42 6.04
C SER A 113 24.10 4.32 6.10
N LEU A 114 23.10 4.11 5.23
CA LEU A 114 21.85 4.84 5.21
C LEU A 114 20.99 4.54 6.45
N ASN A 115 20.84 3.27 6.82
CA ASN A 115 20.08 2.86 8.00
C ASN A 115 20.77 3.36 9.29
N GLU A 116 22.10 3.26 9.40
CA GLU A 116 22.89 3.79 10.50
C GLU A 116 22.77 5.32 10.61
N ALA A 117 22.83 6.04 9.47
CA ALA A 117 22.65 7.50 9.47
C ALA A 117 21.26 7.93 9.98
N ARG A 118 20.25 7.13 9.73
CA ARG A 118 18.88 7.34 10.22
C ARG A 118 18.73 7.11 11.72
N GLU A 119 19.45 6.16 12.29
CA GLU A 119 19.44 5.84 13.72
C GLU A 119 20.22 6.86 14.56
N ARG A 120 21.13 7.61 13.95
CA ARG A 120 21.90 8.64 14.68
C ARG A 120 20.98 9.67 15.34
N ALA A 121 21.24 9.95 16.61
CA ALA A 121 20.48 10.93 17.37
C ALA A 121 20.53 12.32 16.72
N SER A 122 19.43 13.04 16.73
CA SER A 122 19.34 14.40 16.20
C SER A 122 19.89 15.40 17.23
N TYR A 123 21.01 16.02 16.92
CA TYR A 123 21.54 17.13 17.73
C TYR A 123 20.62 18.34 17.71
N THR A 124 19.94 18.58 16.58
CA THR A 124 18.90 19.62 16.51
C THR A 124 17.84 19.41 17.60
N LEU A 125 17.35 18.17 17.76
CA LEU A 125 16.33 17.86 18.78
C LEU A 125 16.88 18.09 20.19
N VAL A 126 18.10 17.59 20.48
CA VAL A 126 18.73 17.74 21.80
C VAL A 126 18.94 19.22 22.15
N LEU A 127 19.50 20.00 21.23
CA LEU A 127 19.74 21.42 21.42
C LEU A 127 18.43 22.23 21.55
N CYS A 128 17.40 21.89 20.76
CA CYS A 128 16.09 22.53 20.87
C CYS A 128 15.39 22.21 22.21
N VAL A 129 15.50 20.98 22.71
CA VAL A 129 14.95 20.62 24.03
C VAL A 129 15.67 21.39 25.12
N ALA A 130 17.03 21.44 25.11
CA ALA A 130 17.82 22.20 26.08
C ALA A 130 17.48 23.70 26.03
N ALA A 131 17.39 24.27 24.83
CA ALA A 131 17.01 25.68 24.64
C ALA A 131 15.57 25.97 25.11
N GLY A 132 14.63 25.04 24.86
CA GLY A 132 13.25 25.14 25.32
C GLY A 132 13.12 25.13 26.83
N VAL A 133 13.89 24.29 27.53
CA VAL A 133 13.97 24.27 28.98
C VAL A 133 14.54 25.60 29.49
N GLY A 134 15.63 26.10 28.89
CA GLY A 134 16.22 27.41 29.25
C GLY A 134 15.25 28.57 29.05
N LEU A 135 14.50 28.56 27.94
CA LEU A 135 13.47 29.56 27.66
C LEU A 135 12.32 29.52 28.69
N ALA A 136 11.91 28.33 29.12
CA ALA A 136 10.90 28.16 30.17
C ALA A 136 11.36 28.77 31.52
N PHE A 137 12.63 28.56 31.90
CA PHE A 137 13.23 29.22 33.07
C PHE A 137 13.29 30.73 32.90
N ALA A 138 13.66 31.22 31.72
CA ALA A 138 13.70 32.66 31.42
C ALA A 138 12.31 33.32 31.56
N LEU A 139 11.25 32.66 31.07
CA LEU A 139 9.87 33.13 31.22
C LEU A 139 9.43 33.19 32.68
N ALA A 140 9.85 32.22 33.51
CA ALA A 140 9.56 32.23 34.95
C ALA A 140 10.24 33.39 35.69
N SER A 141 11.38 33.90 35.18
CA SER A 141 12.09 35.05 35.76
C SER A 141 11.39 36.39 35.56
N GLN A 142 10.41 36.47 34.64
CA GLN A 142 9.69 37.70 34.22
C GLN A 142 10.60 38.85 33.75
N ASN A 143 11.88 38.58 33.50
CA ASN A 143 12.85 39.58 33.05
C ASN A 143 12.97 39.56 31.52
N VAL A 144 12.54 40.67 30.89
CA VAL A 144 12.47 40.78 29.42
C VAL A 144 13.85 40.61 28.75
N ALA A 145 14.93 41.06 29.39
CA ALA A 145 16.28 40.92 28.86
C ALA A 145 16.73 39.44 28.84
N ILE A 146 16.42 38.70 29.92
CA ILE A 146 16.73 37.28 30.02
C ILE A 146 15.89 36.47 28.99
N ILE A 147 14.61 36.79 28.86
CA ILE A 147 13.73 36.15 27.87
C ILE A 147 14.26 36.40 26.46
N GLY A 148 14.64 37.64 26.13
CA GLY A 148 15.22 38.00 24.83
C GLY A 148 16.51 37.22 24.53
N LEU A 149 17.40 37.09 25.51
CA LEU A 149 18.65 36.32 25.36
C LEU A 149 18.37 34.84 25.06
N PHE A 150 17.48 34.19 25.82
CA PHE A 150 17.16 32.76 25.59
C PHE A 150 16.38 32.55 24.32
N ALA A 151 15.59 33.51 23.85
CA ALA A 151 14.95 33.42 22.53
C ALA A 151 16.00 33.43 21.40
N VAL A 152 17.01 34.31 21.47
CA VAL A 152 18.12 34.32 20.50
C VAL A 152 18.93 33.03 20.56
N LEU A 153 19.25 32.54 21.76
CA LEU A 153 19.95 31.28 21.96
C LEU A 153 19.16 30.08 21.40
N SER A 154 17.83 30.09 21.47
CA SER A 154 16.99 29.04 20.92
C SER A 154 17.07 29.00 19.39
N VAL A 155 17.08 30.15 18.71
CA VAL A 155 17.28 30.24 17.26
C VAL A 155 18.69 29.79 16.89
N ALA A 156 19.70 30.17 17.64
CA ALA A 156 21.07 29.72 17.42
C ALA A 156 21.22 28.21 17.62
N ALA A 157 20.62 27.65 18.66
CA ALA A 157 20.60 26.21 18.92
C ALA A 157 19.96 25.42 17.77
N PHE A 158 18.84 25.89 17.21
CA PHE A 158 18.19 25.29 16.05
C PHE A 158 19.09 25.34 14.81
N THR A 159 19.69 26.49 14.51
CA THR A 159 20.55 26.65 13.32
C THR A 159 21.81 25.81 13.39
N VAL A 160 22.50 25.84 14.56
CA VAL A 160 23.69 25.03 14.80
C VAL A 160 23.37 23.55 14.77
N GLY A 161 22.27 23.14 15.43
CA GLY A 161 21.80 21.75 15.38
C GLY A 161 21.55 21.26 13.95
N LYS A 162 20.89 22.06 13.11
CA LYS A 162 20.68 21.78 11.69
C LYS A 162 22.00 21.67 10.91
N MET A 163 22.94 22.57 11.16
CA MET A 163 24.26 22.52 10.50
C MET A 163 25.03 21.25 10.84
N ILE A 164 24.94 20.75 12.07
CA ILE A 164 25.59 19.52 12.50
C ILE A 164 24.85 18.28 11.93
N ASP A 165 23.51 18.27 11.97
CA ASP A 165 22.72 17.12 11.56
C ASP A 165 22.73 16.89 10.03
N LEU A 166 22.78 17.97 9.22
CA LEU A 166 22.72 17.86 7.76
C LEU A 166 23.80 16.93 7.17
N PRO A 167 25.12 17.10 7.45
CA PRO A 167 26.14 16.22 6.89
C PRO A 167 26.16 14.82 7.52
N ARG A 168 25.69 14.68 8.77
CA ARG A 168 25.77 13.42 9.52
C ARG A 168 24.62 12.46 9.23
N ARG A 169 23.48 12.98 8.78
CA ARG A 169 22.24 12.22 8.60
C ARG A 169 21.82 12.10 7.13
N ASN A 170 22.55 12.72 6.22
CA ASN A 170 22.30 12.64 4.78
C ASN A 170 23.35 11.79 4.11
N VAL A 171 22.88 10.84 3.30
CA VAL A 171 23.70 10.05 2.36
C VAL A 171 23.49 10.62 0.97
N VAL A 172 24.58 10.77 0.21
CA VAL A 172 24.52 11.33 -1.15
C VAL A 172 24.58 10.20 -2.17
N PHE A 173 23.54 10.06 -2.99
CA PHE A 173 23.51 9.19 -4.16
C PHE A 173 23.78 10.03 -5.41
N ALA A 174 25.00 9.98 -5.91
CA ALA A 174 25.39 10.66 -7.13
C ALA A 174 25.43 9.66 -8.29
N TYR A 175 24.58 9.87 -9.28
CA TYR A 175 24.50 9.03 -10.48
C TYR A 175 25.21 9.70 -11.65
N THR A 176 26.12 8.98 -12.27
CA THR A 176 26.68 9.30 -13.59
C THR A 176 26.31 8.12 -14.49
N LEU A 177 25.25 8.30 -15.27
CA LEU A 177 24.71 7.24 -16.12
C LEU A 177 25.42 7.22 -17.46
N GLU A 178 25.73 6.03 -17.95
CA GLU A 178 26.09 5.85 -19.35
C GLU A 178 24.89 6.12 -20.26
N PRO A 179 25.08 6.58 -21.51
CA PRO A 179 23.97 6.97 -22.39
C PRO A 179 22.90 5.89 -22.57
N VAL A 180 23.32 4.61 -22.62
CA VAL A 180 22.40 3.48 -22.75
C VAL A 180 21.56 3.29 -21.49
N ALA A 181 22.18 3.39 -20.31
CA ALA A 181 21.49 3.28 -19.02
C ALA A 181 20.54 4.45 -18.81
N GLU A 182 20.94 5.67 -19.19
CA GLU A 182 20.10 6.86 -19.14
C GLU A 182 18.85 6.72 -20.01
N GLU A 183 18.98 6.25 -21.26
CA GLU A 183 17.86 6.03 -22.16
C GLU A 183 16.89 4.97 -21.61
N ARG A 184 17.41 3.86 -21.06
CA ARG A 184 16.58 2.79 -20.45
C ARG A 184 15.86 3.28 -19.21
N TYR A 185 16.54 4.03 -18.35
CA TYR A 185 15.92 4.65 -17.18
C TYR A 185 14.83 5.65 -17.57
N LYS A 186 15.11 6.50 -18.56
CA LYS A 186 14.10 7.42 -19.10
C LYS A 186 12.88 6.68 -19.63
N THR A 187 13.07 5.58 -20.35
CA THR A 187 11.96 4.74 -20.85
C THR A 187 11.12 4.19 -19.71
N LEU A 188 11.74 3.75 -18.60
CA LEU A 188 11.02 3.30 -17.41
C LEU A 188 10.23 4.46 -16.77
N VAL A 189 10.86 5.62 -16.60
CA VAL A 189 10.22 6.83 -16.04
C VAL A 189 9.02 7.24 -16.90
N ASP A 190 9.17 7.32 -18.22
CA ASP A 190 8.08 7.66 -19.15
C ASP A 190 6.90 6.66 -19.05
N THR A 191 7.18 5.40 -18.77
CA THR A 191 6.15 4.38 -18.56
C THR A 191 5.44 4.57 -17.22
N ILE A 192 6.19 4.89 -16.16
CA ILE A 192 5.62 5.19 -14.84
C ILE A 192 4.78 6.48 -14.91
N ASP A 193 5.19 7.48 -15.69
CA ASP A 193 4.43 8.72 -15.91
C ASP A 193 3.12 8.47 -16.67
N ARG A 194 3.11 7.53 -17.62
CA ARG A 194 1.85 7.11 -18.26
C ARG A 194 0.90 6.48 -17.24
N ILE A 195 1.43 5.66 -16.33
CA ILE A 195 0.65 5.07 -15.23
C ILE A 195 0.16 6.17 -14.27
N ALA A 196 1.01 7.16 -13.94
CA ALA A 196 0.67 8.28 -13.08
C ALA A 196 -0.47 9.15 -13.62
N ASN A 197 -0.62 9.21 -14.95
CA ASN A 197 -1.70 9.93 -15.62
C ASN A 197 -3.06 9.22 -15.59
N ALA A 198 -3.14 8.02 -15.02
CA ALA A 198 -4.42 7.36 -14.79
C ALA A 198 -5.23 8.08 -13.70
N ARG A 199 -6.54 8.12 -13.87
CA ARG A 199 -7.44 8.80 -12.93
C ARG A 199 -7.41 8.16 -11.54
N LYS A 200 -7.22 6.82 -11.49
CA LYS A 200 -7.14 6.05 -10.25
C LYS A 200 -6.08 4.96 -10.36
N ILE A 201 -5.30 4.85 -9.31
CA ILE A 201 -4.31 3.79 -9.11
C ILE A 201 -4.59 3.20 -7.73
N TRP A 202 -4.63 1.88 -7.64
CA TRP A 202 -4.80 1.17 -6.38
C TRP A 202 -3.67 0.17 -6.16
N PHE A 203 -3.26 0.03 -4.92
CA PHE A 203 -2.48 -1.10 -4.46
C PHE A 203 -3.44 -2.18 -3.93
N VAL A 204 -3.30 -3.40 -4.41
CA VAL A 204 -4.09 -4.55 -4.00
C VAL A 204 -3.44 -5.22 -2.80
N LYS A 205 -4.11 -5.20 -1.64
CA LYS A 205 -3.64 -5.83 -0.40
C LYS A 205 -3.96 -7.31 -0.34
N ALA A 206 -5.14 -7.68 -0.82
CA ALA A 206 -5.58 -9.06 -0.85
C ALA A 206 -6.60 -9.28 -1.97
N LYS A 207 -6.64 -10.51 -2.47
CA LYS A 207 -7.62 -10.96 -3.46
C LYS A 207 -8.09 -12.37 -3.12
N GLY A 208 -9.36 -12.67 -3.40
CA GLY A 208 -9.93 -14.00 -3.17
C GLY A 208 -11.03 -14.31 -4.16
N ASP A 209 -11.08 -15.58 -4.62
CA ASP A 209 -12.11 -16.05 -5.55
C ASP A 209 -13.41 -16.30 -4.82
N ILE A 210 -14.52 -15.84 -5.41
CA ILE A 210 -15.85 -16.04 -4.88
C ILE A 210 -16.40 -17.36 -5.40
N THR A 211 -16.35 -18.40 -4.55
CA THR A 211 -16.81 -19.75 -4.88
C THR A 211 -18.20 -20.07 -4.36
N ASN A 212 -18.72 -19.28 -3.42
CA ASN A 212 -20.02 -19.51 -2.81
C ASN A 212 -21.11 -18.57 -3.34
N LEU A 213 -22.32 -19.11 -3.57
CA LEU A 213 -23.43 -18.38 -4.15
C LEU A 213 -23.90 -17.19 -3.31
N HIS A 214 -23.70 -17.22 -1.98
CA HIS A 214 -24.13 -16.14 -1.09
C HIS A 214 -23.24 -14.91 -1.29
N ALA A 215 -21.91 -15.09 -1.26
CA ALA A 215 -20.97 -14.03 -1.52
C ALA A 215 -21.11 -13.49 -2.95
N TRP A 216 -21.30 -14.39 -3.94
CA TRP A 216 -21.51 -13.99 -5.32
C TRP A 216 -22.70 -13.02 -5.48
N LYS A 217 -23.83 -13.32 -4.86
CA LYS A 217 -25.02 -12.46 -4.92
C LYS A 217 -24.82 -11.12 -4.23
N LYS A 218 -24.09 -11.07 -3.14
CA LYS A 218 -23.82 -9.86 -2.38
C LYS A 218 -22.77 -8.95 -3.04
N ASN A 219 -21.89 -9.52 -3.82
CA ASN A 219 -20.81 -8.83 -4.49
C ASN A 219 -21.09 -8.65 -5.99
N ALA A 220 -22.32 -8.27 -6.32
CA ALA A 220 -22.75 -7.90 -7.67
C ALA A 220 -22.48 -8.97 -8.75
N GLY A 221 -22.37 -10.25 -8.38
CA GLY A 221 -22.02 -11.31 -9.29
C GLY A 221 -20.54 -11.35 -9.68
N ALA A 222 -19.67 -10.72 -8.90
CA ALA A 222 -18.23 -10.76 -9.13
C ALA A 222 -17.67 -12.17 -8.96
N SER A 223 -16.67 -12.51 -9.75
CA SER A 223 -15.91 -13.78 -9.63
C SER A 223 -14.84 -13.72 -8.54
N ALA A 224 -14.36 -12.54 -8.20
CA ALA A 224 -13.35 -12.32 -7.16
C ALA A 224 -13.67 -11.11 -6.30
N LEU A 225 -13.22 -11.14 -5.06
CA LEU A 225 -13.22 -10.01 -4.13
C LEU A 225 -11.81 -9.44 -4.05
N VAL A 226 -11.70 -8.12 -4.07
CA VAL A 226 -10.42 -7.40 -4.01
C VAL A 226 -10.45 -6.43 -2.82
N ASP A 227 -9.42 -6.49 -2.00
CA ASP A 227 -9.13 -5.49 -0.97
C ASP A 227 -7.98 -4.62 -1.48
N ASN A 228 -8.26 -3.34 -1.73
CA ASN A 228 -7.29 -2.43 -2.29
C ASN A 228 -7.30 -1.07 -1.57
N THR A 229 -6.23 -0.32 -1.72
CA THR A 229 -6.08 1.04 -1.20
C THR A 229 -5.61 1.94 -2.34
N GLU A 230 -6.21 3.12 -2.44
CA GLU A 230 -5.80 4.12 -3.44
C GLU A 230 -4.37 4.57 -3.17
N THR A 231 -3.60 4.69 -4.23
CA THR A 231 -2.22 5.17 -4.23
C THR A 231 -2.01 6.16 -5.35
N SER A 232 -0.83 6.76 -5.38
CA SER A 232 -0.43 7.71 -6.42
C SER A 232 1.06 7.61 -6.70
N VAL A 233 1.45 8.08 -7.86
CA VAL A 233 2.85 8.30 -8.22
C VAL A 233 3.21 9.75 -7.90
N ALA A 234 4.38 9.95 -7.30
CA ALA A 234 4.95 11.27 -7.03
C ALA A 234 6.46 11.25 -7.30
N TYR A 235 7.06 12.40 -7.52
CA TYR A 235 8.51 12.52 -7.58
C TYR A 235 9.02 13.03 -6.24
N ALA A 236 9.81 12.21 -5.55
CA ALA A 236 10.31 12.55 -4.22
C ALA A 236 11.64 11.87 -3.93
N LEU A 237 12.45 12.49 -3.09
CA LEU A 237 13.61 11.86 -2.48
C LEU A 237 13.24 11.38 -1.07
N PRO A 238 13.73 10.19 -0.66
CA PRO A 238 13.60 9.74 0.72
C PRO A 238 14.26 10.73 1.68
N LYS A 239 13.72 10.88 2.87
CA LYS A 239 14.34 11.74 3.89
C LYS A 239 15.73 11.20 4.22
N GLY A 240 16.74 12.09 4.26
CA GLY A 240 18.12 11.72 4.53
C GLY A 240 18.90 11.22 3.32
N ILE A 241 18.34 11.28 2.12
CA ILE A 241 19.04 11.07 0.86
C ILE A 241 19.07 12.37 0.07
N ALA A 242 20.26 12.73 -0.40
CA ALA A 242 20.45 13.75 -1.41
C ALA A 242 20.87 13.06 -2.70
N SER A 243 20.30 13.43 -3.84
CA SER A 243 20.65 12.85 -5.13
C SER A 243 20.54 13.89 -6.24
N ASN A 244 21.31 13.70 -7.31
CA ASN A 244 21.16 14.45 -8.56
C ASN A 244 19.99 13.94 -9.43
N VAL A 245 19.40 12.80 -9.06
CA VAL A 245 18.22 12.22 -9.72
C VAL A 245 17.08 12.21 -8.72
N THR A 246 15.93 12.80 -9.10
CA THR A 246 14.69 12.68 -8.32
C THR A 246 13.86 11.54 -8.91
N PRO A 247 13.76 10.38 -8.24
CA PRO A 247 13.07 9.23 -8.78
C PRO A 247 11.55 9.37 -8.67
N PRO A 248 10.77 8.71 -9.55
CA PRO A 248 9.36 8.47 -9.26
C PRO A 248 9.22 7.56 -8.04
N MET A 249 8.20 7.84 -7.23
CA MET A 249 7.88 7.13 -6.01
C MET A 249 6.43 6.66 -6.06
N ILE A 250 6.20 5.41 -5.67
CA ILE A 250 4.87 4.84 -5.50
C ILE A 250 4.71 4.40 -4.05
N ALA A 251 3.64 4.88 -3.39
CA ALA A 251 3.30 4.41 -2.05
C ALA A 251 2.57 3.05 -2.15
N ILE A 252 3.12 2.01 -1.53
CA ILE A 252 2.61 0.65 -1.56
C ILE A 252 2.39 0.19 -0.11
N ASP A 253 1.13 0.24 0.35
CA ASP A 253 0.75 0.02 1.75
C ASP A 253 1.47 0.99 2.71
N ALA A 254 2.23 0.50 3.67
CA ALA A 254 3.03 1.29 4.60
C ALA A 254 4.44 1.64 4.07
N ARG A 255 4.70 1.40 2.78
CA ARG A 255 6.02 1.51 2.15
C ARG A 255 6.03 2.57 1.06
N ASN A 256 7.17 3.23 0.91
CA ASN A 256 7.46 4.06 -0.25
C ASN A 256 8.49 3.35 -1.13
N CYS A 257 8.15 3.13 -2.39
CA CYS A 257 9.03 2.51 -3.39
C CYS A 257 9.55 3.59 -4.32
N TYR A 258 10.85 3.88 -4.26
CA TYR A 258 11.53 4.88 -5.07
C TYR A 258 12.29 4.18 -6.21
N PHE A 259 11.94 4.51 -7.44
CA PHE A 259 12.53 3.89 -8.63
C PHE A 259 13.79 4.64 -9.07
N PHE A 260 14.93 4.32 -8.47
CA PHE A 260 16.22 4.87 -8.84
C PHE A 260 16.79 4.19 -10.10
N PRO A 261 17.84 4.74 -10.74
CA PRO A 261 18.39 4.15 -11.97
C PRO A 261 18.95 2.73 -11.83
N ASP A 262 19.44 2.37 -10.66
CA ASP A 262 20.12 1.10 -10.35
C ASP A 262 19.26 0.11 -9.57
N CYS A 263 18.30 0.59 -8.80
CA CYS A 263 17.46 -0.24 -7.95
C CYS A 263 16.12 0.43 -7.61
N VAL A 264 15.19 -0.37 -7.12
CA VAL A 264 14.00 0.13 -6.42
C VAL A 264 14.34 0.17 -4.93
N LEU A 265 14.50 1.39 -4.40
CA LEU A 265 14.72 1.61 -2.96
C LEU A 265 13.38 1.60 -2.24
N ILE A 266 13.26 0.79 -1.20
CA ILE A 266 12.03 0.60 -0.42
C ILE A 266 12.23 1.16 0.97
N GLU A 267 11.41 2.15 1.35
CA GLU A 267 11.39 2.71 2.70
C GLU A 267 10.18 2.13 3.47
N GLU A 268 10.45 1.48 4.59
CA GLU A 268 9.44 0.93 5.51
C GLU A 268 9.89 1.20 6.95
N ASN A 269 9.02 1.78 7.79
CA ASN A 269 9.30 2.04 9.21
C ASN A 269 10.65 2.75 9.46
N LYS A 270 11.04 3.67 8.58
CA LYS A 270 12.33 4.37 8.58
C LYS A 270 13.55 3.49 8.25
N ARG A 271 13.38 2.27 7.84
CA ARG A 271 14.40 1.37 7.33
C ARG A 271 14.35 1.31 5.81
N PHE A 272 15.49 1.02 5.21
CA PHE A 272 15.62 0.93 3.77
C PHE A 272 16.06 -0.45 3.34
N GLY A 273 15.45 -0.93 2.26
CA GLY A 273 15.86 -2.07 1.47
C GLY A 273 16.02 -1.67 0.01
N ALA A 274 16.71 -2.47 -0.77
CA ALA A 274 16.86 -2.26 -2.20
C ALA A 274 16.65 -3.53 -2.99
N VAL A 275 15.89 -3.42 -4.08
CA VAL A 275 15.61 -4.51 -5.01
C VAL A 275 16.15 -4.13 -6.39
N ARG A 276 17.04 -4.94 -6.95
CA ARG A 276 17.63 -4.72 -8.28
C ARG A 276 16.63 -5.08 -9.37
N TYR A 277 16.60 -4.30 -10.43
CA TYR A 277 15.69 -4.50 -11.56
C TYR A 277 15.82 -5.87 -12.20
N GLU A 278 17.05 -6.44 -12.29
CA GLU A 278 17.30 -7.76 -12.85
C GLU A 278 16.60 -8.90 -12.10
N THR A 279 16.28 -8.69 -10.80
CA THR A 279 15.56 -9.67 -9.97
C THR A 279 14.05 -9.48 -9.99
N ILE A 280 13.57 -8.37 -10.57
CA ILE A 280 12.14 -8.06 -10.63
C ILE A 280 11.53 -8.73 -11.86
N ARG A 281 10.52 -9.55 -11.62
CA ARG A 281 9.65 -10.10 -12.65
C ARG A 281 8.32 -9.38 -12.61
N THR A 282 7.84 -9.02 -13.78
CA THR A 282 6.60 -8.25 -13.94
C THR A 282 5.61 -9.01 -14.83
N ALA A 283 4.33 -8.83 -14.54
CA ALA A 283 3.24 -9.27 -15.42
C ALA A 283 2.16 -8.20 -15.48
N VAL A 284 1.69 -7.90 -16.67
CA VAL A 284 0.58 -6.96 -16.91
C VAL A 284 -0.57 -7.73 -17.53
N ARG A 285 -1.79 -7.51 -17.03
CA ARG A 285 -2.99 -8.14 -17.57
C ARG A 285 -4.23 -7.28 -17.38
N ASP A 286 -5.24 -7.57 -18.17
CA ASP A 286 -6.55 -6.96 -18.03
C ASP A 286 -7.37 -7.63 -16.93
N GLN A 287 -8.06 -6.80 -16.14
CA GLN A 287 -8.95 -7.26 -15.08
C GLN A 287 -10.28 -6.53 -15.15
N ARG A 288 -11.37 -7.30 -15.16
CA ARG A 288 -12.72 -6.73 -15.04
C ARG A 288 -13.00 -6.43 -13.57
N MET A 289 -13.37 -5.18 -13.30
CA MET A 289 -13.70 -4.69 -11.96
C MET A 289 -15.09 -4.10 -11.92
N ILE A 290 -15.87 -4.48 -10.92
CA ILE A 290 -17.17 -3.87 -10.63
C ILE A 290 -16.93 -2.75 -9.64
N VAL A 291 -17.30 -1.53 -10.00
CA VAL A 291 -17.08 -0.33 -9.19
C VAL A 291 -18.39 0.42 -8.95
N ASP A 292 -18.47 1.16 -7.86
CA ASP A 292 -19.66 1.97 -7.57
C ASP A 292 -19.82 3.12 -8.56
N THR A 293 -18.70 3.74 -8.94
CA THR A 293 -18.63 4.83 -9.92
C THR A 293 -17.41 4.57 -10.81
N ALA A 294 -17.63 4.55 -12.12
CA ALA A 294 -16.54 4.39 -13.08
C ALA A 294 -15.63 5.62 -13.06
N PRO A 295 -14.29 5.44 -12.92
CA PRO A 295 -13.35 6.50 -13.21
C PRO A 295 -13.55 7.05 -14.63
N SER A 296 -13.30 8.35 -14.83
CA SER A 296 -13.58 9.01 -16.11
C SER A 296 -12.75 8.48 -17.29
N ASP A 297 -11.63 7.83 -17.01
CA ASP A 297 -10.69 7.22 -17.96
C ASP A 297 -10.86 5.71 -18.11
N ALA A 298 -11.77 5.10 -17.35
CA ALA A 298 -11.99 3.67 -17.38
C ALA A 298 -12.84 3.24 -18.58
N THR A 299 -12.47 2.13 -19.21
CA THR A 299 -13.27 1.51 -20.25
C THR A 299 -14.39 0.67 -19.63
N ILE A 300 -15.65 1.08 -19.83
CA ILE A 300 -16.82 0.32 -19.36
C ILE A 300 -17.08 -0.81 -20.35
N VAL A 301 -17.00 -2.07 -19.88
CA VAL A 301 -17.18 -3.29 -20.68
C VAL A 301 -18.49 -4.03 -20.39
N GLY A 302 -19.28 -3.52 -19.42
CA GLY A 302 -20.56 -4.11 -19.07
C GLY A 302 -21.21 -3.44 -17.88
N GLN A 303 -22.31 -4.02 -17.43
CA GLN A 303 -23.06 -3.57 -16.28
C GLN A 303 -23.58 -4.77 -15.47
N THR A 304 -23.75 -4.60 -14.19
CA THR A 304 -24.33 -5.59 -13.29
C THR A 304 -25.20 -4.93 -12.24
N TRP A 305 -25.93 -5.70 -11.45
CA TRP A 305 -26.71 -5.21 -10.33
C TRP A 305 -25.92 -5.34 -9.02
N LYS A 306 -26.04 -4.38 -8.12
CA LYS A 306 -25.39 -4.42 -6.81
C LYS A 306 -25.71 -5.72 -6.05
N TYR A 307 -26.94 -6.20 -6.16
CA TYR A 307 -27.38 -7.48 -5.62
C TYR A 307 -28.02 -8.30 -6.74
N VAL A 308 -27.42 -9.43 -7.07
CA VAL A 308 -27.87 -10.29 -8.16
C VAL A 308 -28.67 -11.48 -7.64
N ASN A 309 -29.67 -11.93 -8.41
CA ASN A 309 -30.36 -13.18 -8.20
C ASN A 309 -29.54 -14.35 -8.79
N LYS A 310 -30.01 -15.60 -8.63
CA LYS A 310 -29.33 -16.80 -9.16
C LYS A 310 -29.06 -16.78 -10.68
N LYS A 311 -29.82 -15.98 -11.43
CA LYS A 311 -29.70 -15.87 -12.90
C LYS A 311 -28.93 -14.62 -13.35
N GLY A 312 -28.31 -13.88 -12.43
CA GLY A 312 -27.57 -12.64 -12.74
C GLY A 312 -28.43 -11.38 -12.88
N GLY A 313 -29.75 -11.49 -12.83
CA GLY A 313 -30.66 -10.35 -12.83
C GLY A 313 -30.78 -9.69 -11.44
N PRO A 314 -31.58 -8.60 -11.30
CA PRO A 314 -31.75 -7.91 -10.03
C PRO A 314 -32.44 -8.78 -8.97
N ASP A 315 -31.91 -8.79 -7.76
CA ASP A 315 -32.59 -9.40 -6.63
C ASP A 315 -33.63 -8.42 -6.05
N ARG A 316 -34.91 -8.71 -6.28
CA ARG A 316 -36.06 -7.87 -5.91
C ARG A 316 -36.25 -7.71 -4.40
N ARG A 317 -35.55 -8.47 -3.57
CA ARG A 317 -35.60 -8.36 -2.11
C ARG A 317 -34.89 -7.12 -1.57
N PHE A 318 -33.99 -6.52 -2.38
CA PHE A 318 -33.23 -5.34 -2.01
C PHE A 318 -33.81 -4.10 -2.70
N LYS A 319 -34.32 -3.16 -1.90
CA LYS A 319 -34.92 -1.91 -2.42
C LYS A 319 -33.89 -0.98 -3.05
N ASP A 320 -32.64 -0.96 -2.52
CA ASP A 320 -31.54 -0.11 -2.98
C ASP A 320 -30.67 -0.81 -4.03
N ASN A 321 -31.26 -1.69 -4.84
CA ASN A 321 -30.54 -2.40 -5.87
C ASN A 321 -30.34 -1.51 -7.09
N ARG A 322 -29.10 -1.11 -7.33
CA ARG A 322 -28.72 -0.24 -8.44
C ARG A 322 -27.81 -0.95 -9.45
N ILE A 323 -27.75 -0.41 -10.64
CA ILE A 323 -26.82 -0.87 -11.68
C ILE A 323 -25.43 -0.34 -11.33
N LEU A 324 -24.43 -1.21 -11.45
CA LEU A 324 -23.00 -0.92 -11.27
C LEU A 324 -22.26 -1.14 -12.60
N PRO A 325 -21.36 -0.25 -12.97
CA PRO A 325 -20.52 -0.44 -14.15
C PRO A 325 -19.47 -1.53 -13.91
N VAL A 326 -19.21 -2.32 -14.95
CA VAL A 326 -18.07 -3.24 -15.03
C VAL A 326 -17.02 -2.58 -15.89
N CYS A 327 -15.90 -2.21 -15.30
CA CYS A 327 -14.79 -1.54 -15.96
C CYS A 327 -13.65 -2.51 -16.25
N LEU A 328 -12.92 -2.25 -17.32
CA LEU A 328 -11.68 -2.94 -17.65
C LEU A 328 -10.51 -2.12 -17.08
N PHE A 329 -9.78 -2.68 -16.12
CA PHE A 329 -8.58 -2.12 -15.51
C PHE A 329 -7.37 -2.94 -15.92
N GLU A 330 -6.18 -2.37 -15.79
CA GLU A 330 -4.93 -3.12 -15.89
C GLU A 330 -4.41 -3.47 -14.50
N GLU A 331 -3.97 -4.71 -14.32
CA GLU A 331 -3.22 -5.15 -13.15
C GLU A 331 -1.75 -5.31 -13.52
N ILE A 332 -0.87 -4.71 -12.70
CA ILE A 332 0.59 -4.78 -12.82
C ILE A 332 1.10 -5.53 -11.60
N ALA A 333 1.56 -6.74 -11.81
CA ALA A 333 2.21 -7.54 -10.77
C ALA A 333 3.73 -7.36 -10.85
N MET A 334 4.36 -7.16 -9.71
CA MET A 334 5.80 -7.07 -9.52
C MET A 334 6.22 -8.04 -8.43
N VAL A 335 7.20 -8.90 -8.70
CA VAL A 335 7.75 -9.86 -7.73
C VAL A 335 9.25 -9.94 -7.90
N SER A 336 10.01 -9.97 -6.82
CA SER A 336 11.45 -10.24 -6.85
C SER A 336 11.80 -11.54 -6.12
N GLU A 337 12.95 -12.10 -6.47
CA GLU A 337 13.49 -13.30 -5.81
C GLU A 337 13.79 -13.07 -4.33
N GLY A 338 14.08 -11.82 -3.93
CA GLY A 338 14.27 -11.40 -2.52
C GLY A 338 12.96 -11.26 -1.73
N GLY A 339 11.79 -11.55 -2.34
CA GLY A 339 10.50 -11.52 -1.64
C GLY A 339 9.74 -10.19 -1.74
N PHE A 340 10.20 -9.22 -2.53
CA PHE A 340 9.40 -8.05 -2.86
C PHE A 340 8.18 -8.45 -3.69
N LYS A 341 6.99 -7.93 -3.32
CA LYS A 341 5.74 -8.19 -4.03
C LYS A 341 4.88 -6.95 -4.02
N ALA A 342 4.38 -6.58 -5.18
CA ALA A 342 3.40 -5.54 -5.33
C ALA A 342 2.42 -5.88 -6.44
N LEU A 343 1.17 -5.49 -6.25
CA LEU A 343 0.13 -5.57 -7.26
C LEU A 343 -0.58 -4.24 -7.33
N LEU A 344 -0.47 -3.59 -8.45
CA LEU A 344 -1.15 -2.34 -8.74
C LEU A 344 -2.34 -2.59 -9.69
N GLN A 345 -3.42 -1.85 -9.51
CA GLN A 345 -4.53 -1.76 -10.45
C GLN A 345 -4.63 -0.33 -10.95
N VAL A 346 -4.78 -0.17 -12.26
CA VAL A 346 -4.83 1.13 -12.93
C VAL A 346 -6.15 1.26 -13.68
N SER A 347 -6.84 2.41 -13.52
CA SER A 347 -8.16 2.62 -14.12
C SER A 347 -8.14 2.69 -15.64
N LYS A 348 -7.06 3.21 -16.23
CA LYS A 348 -6.92 3.39 -17.67
C LYS A 348 -6.31 2.16 -18.30
N HIS A 349 -7.02 1.61 -19.28
CA HIS A 349 -6.57 0.44 -20.06
C HIS A 349 -5.59 0.85 -21.17
N GLY A 350 -4.61 -0.01 -21.48
CA GLY A 350 -3.66 0.14 -22.59
C GLY A 350 -2.45 1.01 -22.30
N ILE A 351 -2.15 1.34 -21.02
CA ILE A 351 -1.04 2.25 -20.68
C ILE A 351 0.15 1.56 -20.06
N SER A 352 -0.03 0.36 -19.51
CA SER A 352 0.99 -0.34 -18.71
C SER A 352 1.73 -1.44 -19.49
N GLY A 353 1.37 -1.70 -20.75
CA GLY A 353 1.88 -2.82 -21.54
C GLY A 353 3.41 -2.86 -21.64
N ASP A 354 4.06 -1.70 -21.74
CA ASP A 354 5.52 -1.59 -21.89
C ASP A 354 6.27 -1.63 -20.54
N TYR A 355 5.56 -1.58 -19.41
CA TYR A 355 6.20 -1.50 -18.08
C TYR A 355 7.14 -2.67 -17.81
N GLY A 356 6.69 -3.89 -18.08
CA GLY A 356 7.50 -5.08 -17.90
C GLY A 356 8.74 -5.10 -18.78
N THR A 357 8.61 -4.68 -20.03
CA THR A 357 9.73 -4.55 -20.98
C THR A 357 10.74 -3.50 -20.52
N ALA A 358 10.26 -2.34 -20.03
CA ALA A 358 11.13 -1.28 -19.53
C ALA A 358 11.92 -1.72 -18.27
N VAL A 359 11.27 -2.39 -17.31
CA VAL A 359 11.93 -2.96 -16.13
C VAL A 359 12.99 -3.97 -16.51
N THR A 360 12.68 -4.90 -17.43
CA THR A 360 13.62 -5.94 -17.88
C THR A 360 14.80 -5.33 -18.66
N ALA A 361 14.52 -4.34 -19.52
CA ALA A 361 15.56 -3.68 -20.32
C ALA A 361 16.53 -2.89 -19.42
N LEU A 362 16.05 -2.21 -18.38
CA LEU A 362 16.90 -1.54 -17.40
C LEU A 362 17.68 -2.56 -16.57
N GLY A 363 17.04 -3.67 -16.15
CA GLY A 363 17.68 -4.76 -15.41
C GLY A 363 18.84 -5.43 -16.17
N SER A 364 18.76 -5.56 -17.50
CA SER A 364 19.86 -6.12 -18.31
C SER A 364 21.08 -5.22 -18.30
N VAL A 365 20.89 -3.90 -18.43
CA VAL A 365 22.00 -2.93 -18.43
C VAL A 365 22.65 -2.81 -17.05
N THR A 366 21.86 -2.76 -15.99
CA THR A 366 22.39 -2.70 -14.60
C THR A 366 23.16 -3.97 -14.22
N LYS A 367 22.84 -5.12 -14.83
CA LYS A 367 23.61 -6.36 -14.67
C LYS A 367 24.98 -6.28 -15.33
N GLU A 368 25.08 -5.65 -16.50
CA GLU A 368 26.34 -5.49 -17.25
C GLU A 368 27.27 -4.47 -16.58
N LEU A 369 26.69 -3.42 -16.00
CA LEU A 369 27.39 -2.36 -15.28
C LEU A 369 27.83 -2.75 -13.86
N LYS A 370 28.07 -4.00 -13.57
CA LYS A 370 28.52 -4.55 -12.26
C LYS A 370 29.75 -3.89 -11.62
N GLY A 371 30.23 -2.77 -12.13
CA GLY A 371 31.36 -1.98 -11.63
C GLY A 371 31.01 -0.52 -11.30
N ALA A 372 29.81 -0.03 -11.59
CA ALA A 372 29.39 1.32 -11.25
C ALA A 372 28.56 1.30 -9.95
N GLU A 373 29.21 1.07 -8.82
CA GLU A 373 28.62 1.37 -7.51
C GLU A 373 28.27 2.86 -7.45
N PRO A 374 27.09 3.23 -6.92
CA PRO A 374 26.83 4.62 -6.63
C PRO A 374 27.95 5.12 -5.70
N LEU A 375 28.60 6.20 -6.09
CA LEU A 375 29.60 6.84 -5.25
C LEU A 375 28.91 7.31 -3.96
N VAL A 376 28.94 6.47 -2.93
CA VAL A 376 28.52 6.83 -1.59
C VAL A 376 29.61 7.70 -1.01
N ILE A 377 29.46 9.01 -1.16
CA ILE A 377 30.35 9.96 -0.50
C ILE A 377 29.88 10.08 0.96
N THR A 378 30.32 9.15 1.80
CA THR A 378 30.34 9.38 3.24
C THR A 378 31.46 10.37 3.50
N LYS A 379 31.14 11.63 3.80
CA LYS A 379 32.11 12.53 4.38
C LYS A 379 32.35 12.10 5.83
N ASP A 380 33.28 11.17 6.02
CA ASP A 380 33.99 11.04 7.28
C ASP A 380 34.98 12.21 7.36
N ALA A 381 34.61 13.24 8.09
CA ALA A 381 35.48 14.28 8.62
C ALA A 381 34.83 14.94 9.83
#